data_69fb0c8cf2835749074e4cf6fcf80ee9
#
_entry.id   69fb0c8cf2835749074e4cf6fcf80ee9
#
_cell.length_a   1.000
_cell.length_b   1.000
_cell.length_c   1.000
_cell.angle_alpha   90.00
_cell.angle_beta   90.00
_cell.angle_gamma   90.00
#
_symmetry.space_group_name_H-M   'P 1'
#
loop_
_entity.id
_entity.type
_entity.pdbx_description
1 polymer ?
#
loop_
_entity_poly.entity_id
_entity_poly.type
_entity_poly.pdbx_seq_one_letter_code
_entity_poly.pdbx_strand_id
1 'polypeptide(L)'
;MIAHKMYTELSDSGKQKLHYFFYVGKDQTAPIVAKKKKRDCHVKVMIVDEHIGIQGNGNQDTQSWFHSQEINVMVDSELVCRGWIDGLRRNQNTHIYGEVTKQDGIWRDDRGNESPDVIGIDPGKFSWAKGFMGAINRIRGTGDF
;
A
#
# COMPACT_ATOMS: atom_id res chain seq x y z
N MET A 1 -6.68 -4.71 5.94
CA MET A 1 -8.04 -4.10 5.80
C MET A 1 -8.41 -3.83 4.36
N ILE A 2 -7.71 -2.95 3.63
CA ILE A 2 -8.06 -2.61 2.23
C ILE A 2 -7.95 -3.83 1.32
N ALA A 3 -6.82 -4.52 1.31
CA ALA A 3 -6.62 -5.70 0.50
C ALA A 3 -7.69 -6.78 0.76
N HIS A 4 -7.93 -7.13 2.02
CA HIS A 4 -8.96 -8.11 2.39
C HIS A 4 -10.34 -7.71 1.84
N LYS A 5 -10.76 -6.45 2.03
CA LYS A 5 -12.02 -5.93 1.50
C LYS A 5 -12.08 -6.04 -0.03
N MET A 6 -11.02 -5.63 -0.73
CA MET A 6 -10.98 -5.72 -2.20
C MET A 6 -11.14 -7.16 -2.68
N TYR A 7 -10.40 -8.12 -2.10
CA TYR A 7 -10.48 -9.52 -2.53
C TYR A 7 -11.79 -10.20 -2.14
N THR A 8 -12.46 -9.77 -1.07
CA THR A 8 -13.78 -10.31 -0.71
C THR A 8 -14.92 -9.75 -1.56
N GLU A 9 -14.79 -8.54 -2.10
CA GLU A 9 -15.81 -7.89 -2.92
C GLU A 9 -15.66 -8.13 -4.43
N LEU A 10 -14.47 -8.52 -4.90
CA LEU A 10 -14.22 -8.77 -6.31
C LEU A 10 -14.78 -10.13 -6.77
N SER A 11 -15.24 -10.16 -8.02
CA SER A 11 -15.52 -11.43 -8.71
C SER A 11 -14.25 -12.26 -8.88
N ASP A 12 -14.39 -13.56 -9.14
CA ASP A 12 -13.22 -14.45 -9.31
C ASP A 12 -12.32 -14.01 -10.47
N SER A 13 -12.91 -13.53 -11.57
CA SER A 13 -12.13 -12.96 -12.68
C SER A 13 -11.40 -11.66 -12.31
N GLY A 14 -11.98 -10.84 -11.43
CA GLY A 14 -11.35 -9.64 -10.89
C GLY A 14 -10.18 -9.97 -9.97
N LYS A 15 -10.34 -10.97 -9.09
CA LYS A 15 -9.28 -11.44 -8.19
C LYS A 15 -8.04 -11.91 -8.96
N GLN A 16 -8.22 -12.58 -10.11
CA GLN A 16 -7.10 -13.05 -10.93
C GLN A 16 -6.27 -11.89 -11.52
N LYS A 17 -6.91 -10.76 -11.81
CA LYS A 17 -6.25 -9.58 -12.40
C LYS A 17 -5.65 -8.65 -11.35
N LEU A 18 -6.09 -8.72 -10.10
CA LEU A 18 -5.57 -7.90 -9.01
C LEU A 18 -4.36 -8.56 -8.38
N HIS A 19 -3.27 -7.81 -8.25
CA HIS A 19 -2.09 -8.17 -7.47
C HIS A 19 -1.87 -7.10 -6.41
N TYR A 20 -2.00 -7.44 -5.16
CA TYR A 20 -1.76 -6.53 -4.05
C TYR A 20 -0.53 -6.98 -3.26
N PHE A 21 0.35 -6.03 -2.98
CA PHE A 21 1.59 -6.28 -2.27
C PHE A 21 1.72 -5.34 -1.08
N PHE A 22 2.15 -5.89 0.05
CA PHE A 22 2.66 -5.09 1.15
C PHE A 22 4.13 -4.77 0.93
N TYR A 23 4.56 -3.59 1.35
CA TYR A 23 5.96 -3.19 1.24
C TYR A 23 6.87 -4.11 2.06
N VAL A 24 7.95 -4.56 1.41
CA VAL A 24 9.04 -5.35 2.00
C VAL A 24 10.36 -4.66 1.70
N GLY A 25 11.09 -4.29 2.75
CA GLY A 25 12.41 -3.66 2.59
C GLY A 25 13.42 -4.57 1.91
N LYS A 26 14.48 -4.00 1.32
CA LYS A 26 15.49 -4.75 0.54
C LYS A 26 16.20 -5.83 1.35
N ASP A 27 16.37 -5.62 2.64
CA ASP A 27 17.03 -6.52 3.58
C ASP A 27 16.02 -7.38 4.40
N GLN A 28 14.77 -7.47 3.91
CA GLN A 28 13.69 -8.16 4.60
C GLN A 28 13.04 -9.22 3.70
N THR A 29 12.40 -10.21 4.32
CA THR A 29 11.65 -11.30 3.68
C THR A 29 10.18 -11.34 4.10
N ALA A 30 9.74 -10.32 4.85
CA ALA A 30 8.36 -10.17 5.29
C ALA A 30 7.97 -8.69 5.30
N PRO A 31 6.68 -8.35 5.14
CA PRO A 31 6.20 -6.99 5.23
C PRO A 31 6.55 -6.32 6.55
N ILE A 32 6.78 -5.01 6.49
CA ILE A 32 7.05 -4.23 7.69
C ILE A 32 5.84 -4.21 8.62
N VAL A 33 6.12 -4.16 9.92
CA VAL A 33 5.09 -3.96 10.95
C VAL A 33 4.84 -2.48 11.11
N ALA A 34 3.74 -1.98 10.58
CA ALA A 34 3.41 -0.56 10.58
C ALA A 34 3.35 0.06 11.98
N LYS A 35 2.97 -0.70 13.00
CA LYS A 35 2.98 -0.23 14.40
C LYS A 35 4.36 0.17 14.91
N LYS A 36 5.42 -0.38 14.34
CA LYS A 36 6.80 -0.08 14.77
C LYS A 36 7.37 1.16 14.09
N LYS A 37 6.66 1.78 13.12
CA LYS A 37 7.06 2.98 12.36
C LYS A 37 8.53 2.97 11.89
N LYS A 38 9.07 1.79 11.65
CA LYS A 38 10.45 1.61 11.20
C LYS A 38 10.43 1.21 9.74
N ARG A 39 11.11 1.98 8.89
CA ARG A 39 11.35 1.66 7.47
C ARG A 39 10.07 1.56 6.64
N ASP A 40 9.16 2.51 6.73
CA ASP A 40 8.04 2.63 5.81
C ASP A 40 8.49 3.07 4.41
N CYS A 41 7.66 2.78 3.44
CA CYS A 41 7.84 3.24 2.06
C CYS A 41 6.93 4.44 1.82
N HIS A 42 7.50 5.59 1.51
CA HIS A 42 6.76 6.81 1.22
C HIS A 42 6.69 7.16 -0.26
N VAL A 43 6.90 6.20 -1.14
CA VAL A 43 6.81 6.36 -2.60
C VAL A 43 5.34 6.49 -3.01
N LYS A 44 5.05 7.49 -3.86
CA LYS A 44 3.78 7.66 -4.56
C LYS A 44 4.07 7.69 -6.04
N VAL A 45 3.80 6.59 -6.69
CA VAL A 45 4.00 6.43 -8.13
C VAL A 45 2.88 5.60 -8.71
N MET A 46 2.38 6.00 -9.86
CA MET A 46 1.49 5.21 -10.71
C MET A 46 2.16 5.06 -12.06
N ILE A 47 2.15 3.85 -12.59
CA ILE A 47 2.67 3.56 -13.93
C ILE A 47 1.58 2.82 -14.69
N VAL A 48 1.23 3.32 -15.88
CA VAL A 48 0.21 2.74 -16.76
C VAL A 48 0.92 2.22 -18.00
N ASP A 49 0.72 0.94 -18.30
CA ASP A 49 1.25 0.24 -19.47
C ASP A 49 2.76 0.42 -19.68
N GLU A 50 3.51 0.57 -18.58
CA GLU A 50 4.96 0.83 -18.57
C GLU A 50 5.38 2.10 -19.35
N HIS A 51 4.45 2.95 -19.73
CA HIS A 51 4.65 4.09 -20.62
C HIS A 51 4.32 5.43 -19.96
N ILE A 52 3.18 5.54 -19.29
CA ILE A 52 2.79 6.76 -18.57
C ILE A 52 3.13 6.61 -17.09
N GLY A 53 3.97 7.51 -16.60
CA GLY A 53 4.37 7.56 -15.20
C GLY A 53 3.81 8.80 -14.50
N ILE A 54 3.23 8.65 -13.33
CA ILE A 54 2.79 9.75 -12.47
C ILE A 54 3.49 9.61 -11.14
N GLN A 55 4.19 10.66 -10.72
CA GLN A 55 4.91 10.73 -9.44
C GLN A 55 4.64 12.06 -8.77
N GLY A 56 4.54 12.05 -7.46
CA GLY A 56 4.36 13.28 -6.68
C GLY A 56 4.27 13.03 -5.19
N ASN A 57 3.66 13.95 -4.48
CA ASN A 57 3.48 13.88 -3.03
C ASN A 57 2.03 13.50 -2.62
N GLY A 58 1.09 13.45 -3.54
CA GLY A 58 -0.28 13.06 -3.27
C GLY A 58 -0.44 11.61 -2.85
N ASN A 59 -1.00 11.37 -1.67
CA ASN A 59 -1.38 10.04 -1.21
C ASN A 59 -2.75 9.63 -1.75
N GLN A 60 -3.04 8.34 -1.77
CA GLN A 60 -4.37 7.80 -2.05
C GLN A 60 -5.23 7.81 -0.78
N ASP A 61 -5.44 8.99 -0.20
CA ASP A 61 -6.23 9.19 1.01
C ASP A 61 -7.07 10.48 0.96
N THR A 62 -7.98 10.62 1.91
CA THR A 62 -8.88 11.77 1.97
C THR A 62 -8.15 13.07 2.31
N GLN A 63 -7.01 13.01 2.98
CA GLN A 63 -6.22 14.20 3.31
C GLN A 63 -5.66 14.82 2.03
N SER A 64 -4.95 14.06 1.22
CA SER A 64 -4.40 14.55 -0.04
C SER A 64 -5.48 14.95 -1.05
N TRP A 65 -6.60 14.22 -1.09
CA TRP A 65 -7.66 14.49 -2.09
C TRP A 65 -8.51 15.72 -1.77
N PHE A 66 -8.71 16.05 -0.50
CA PHE A 66 -9.68 17.08 -0.12
C PHE A 66 -9.12 18.22 0.75
N HIS A 67 -7.97 18.03 1.38
CA HIS A 67 -7.46 18.96 2.39
C HIS A 67 -6.03 19.46 2.16
N SER A 68 -5.24 18.77 1.33
CA SER A 68 -3.87 19.17 1.01
C SER A 68 -3.75 19.76 -0.39
N GLN A 69 -2.72 20.58 -0.59
CA GLN A 69 -2.27 20.97 -1.92
C GLN A 69 -1.16 20.04 -2.35
N GLU A 70 -1.39 19.31 -3.43
CA GLU A 70 -0.49 18.27 -3.92
C GLU A 70 0.01 18.61 -5.33
N ILE A 71 1.27 18.29 -5.61
CA ILE A 71 1.85 18.43 -6.94
C ILE A 71 2.25 17.05 -7.43
N ASN A 72 1.73 16.66 -8.59
CA ASN A 72 2.13 15.45 -9.27
C ASN A 72 2.64 15.81 -10.68
N VAL A 73 3.66 15.10 -11.12
CA VAL A 73 4.24 15.21 -12.46
C VAL A 73 3.87 13.97 -13.25
N MET A 74 3.38 14.18 -14.46
CA MET A 74 3.13 13.10 -15.42
C MET A 74 4.25 13.07 -16.45
N VAL A 75 4.76 11.88 -16.74
CA VAL A 75 5.79 11.64 -17.75
C VAL A 75 5.26 10.63 -18.75
N ASP A 76 5.33 10.98 -20.02
CA ASP A 76 5.02 10.10 -21.16
C ASP A 76 6.35 9.57 -21.72
N SER A 77 6.84 8.44 -21.19
CA SER A 77 8.10 7.85 -21.61
C SER A 77 8.26 6.42 -21.05
N GLU A 78 8.27 5.45 -21.94
CA GLU A 78 8.55 4.05 -21.61
C GLU A 78 9.92 3.88 -20.92
N LEU A 79 10.96 4.57 -21.42
CA LEU A 79 12.30 4.52 -20.85
C LEU A 79 12.33 4.94 -19.37
N VAL A 80 11.67 6.04 -19.04
CA VAL A 80 11.59 6.55 -17.67
C VAL A 80 10.77 5.62 -16.79
N CYS A 81 9.61 5.16 -17.26
CA CYS A 81 8.73 4.27 -16.51
C CYS A 81 9.41 2.94 -16.19
N ARG A 82 10.08 2.32 -17.15
CA ARG A 82 10.87 1.11 -16.93
C ARG A 82 12.01 1.35 -15.95
N GLY A 83 12.72 2.48 -16.05
CA GLY A 83 13.74 2.87 -15.08
C GLY A 83 13.21 2.99 -13.65
N TRP A 84 11.98 3.49 -13.46
CA TRP A 84 11.32 3.54 -12.15
C TRP A 84 10.96 2.14 -11.63
N ILE A 85 10.39 1.29 -12.49
CA ILE A 85 10.06 -0.11 -12.13
C ILE A 85 11.32 -0.86 -11.70
N ASP A 86 12.40 -0.74 -12.45
CA ASP A 86 13.68 -1.38 -12.13
C ASP A 86 14.29 -0.81 -10.85
N GLY A 87 14.17 0.50 -10.63
CA GLY A 87 14.58 1.15 -9.41
C GLY A 87 13.83 0.62 -8.18
N LEU A 88 12.51 0.47 -8.27
CA LEU A 88 11.70 -0.12 -7.21
C LEU A 88 12.12 -1.57 -6.94
N ARG A 89 12.27 -2.39 -7.97
CA ARG A 89 12.69 -3.80 -7.85
C ARG A 89 14.07 -3.96 -7.23
N ARG A 90 15.01 -3.07 -7.55
CA ARG A 90 16.37 -3.09 -6.96
C ARG A 90 16.38 -2.70 -5.49
N ASN A 91 15.53 -1.76 -5.10
CA ASN A 91 15.58 -1.13 -3.78
C ASN A 91 14.62 -1.73 -2.75
N GLN A 92 13.78 -2.69 -3.14
CA GLN A 92 12.86 -3.37 -2.25
C GLN A 92 12.59 -4.81 -2.70
N ASN A 93 12.16 -5.64 -1.77
CA ASN A 93 11.80 -7.04 -2.01
C ASN A 93 10.27 -7.25 -2.10
N THR A 94 9.50 -6.19 -2.24
CA THR A 94 8.04 -6.21 -2.29
C THR A 94 7.49 -7.20 -3.31
N HIS A 95 8.06 -7.21 -4.53
CA HIS A 95 7.63 -8.10 -5.61
C HIS A 95 7.97 -9.59 -5.38
N ILE A 96 8.82 -9.91 -4.39
CA ILE A 96 9.22 -11.28 -4.06
C ILE A 96 8.42 -11.81 -2.88
N TYR A 97 8.28 -11.00 -1.82
CA TYR A 97 7.75 -11.46 -0.54
C TYR A 97 6.50 -10.70 -0.06
N GLY A 98 6.02 -9.71 -0.81
CA GLY A 98 4.93 -8.83 -0.36
C GLY A 98 3.54 -9.25 -0.80
N GLU A 99 3.39 -10.19 -1.75
CA GLU A 99 2.09 -10.54 -2.33
C GLU A 99 1.16 -11.18 -1.30
N VAL A 100 -0.09 -10.73 -1.29
CA VAL A 100 -1.14 -11.33 -0.47
C VAL A 100 -1.83 -12.48 -1.20
N THR A 101 -2.47 -13.38 -0.46
CA THR A 101 -3.28 -14.46 -1.07
C THR A 101 -4.49 -13.90 -1.81
N LYS A 102 -4.73 -14.38 -3.04
CA LYS A 102 -5.83 -13.91 -3.89
C LYS A 102 -7.23 -14.35 -3.40
N GLN A 103 -7.30 -15.33 -2.49
CA GLN A 103 -8.56 -15.77 -1.93
C GLN A 103 -9.18 -14.72 -0.98
N ASP A 104 -8.35 -14.12 -0.14
CA ASP A 104 -8.81 -13.28 0.97
C ASP A 104 -8.02 -11.99 1.18
N GLY A 105 -6.95 -11.75 0.40
CA GLY A 105 -6.13 -10.56 0.53
C GLY A 105 -5.30 -10.50 1.81
N ILE A 106 -5.02 -11.65 2.44
CA ILE A 106 -4.21 -11.75 3.65
C ILE A 106 -2.79 -12.20 3.28
N TRP A 107 -1.80 -11.54 3.85
CA TRP A 107 -0.41 -11.94 3.69
C TRP A 107 -0.09 -13.13 4.60
N ARG A 108 0.60 -14.13 4.04
CA ARG A 108 1.07 -15.31 4.75
C ARG A 108 2.54 -15.58 4.46
N ASP A 109 3.24 -16.11 5.46
CA ASP A 109 4.63 -16.55 5.29
C ASP A 109 4.73 -17.86 4.48
N ASP A 110 5.95 -18.31 4.21
CA ASP A 110 6.23 -19.55 3.45
C ASP A 110 5.64 -20.82 4.12
N ARG A 111 5.29 -20.72 5.40
CA ARG A 111 4.65 -21.80 6.17
C ARG A 111 3.14 -21.69 6.21
N GLY A 112 2.57 -20.66 5.57
CA GLY A 112 1.15 -20.38 5.57
C GLY A 112 0.62 -19.68 6.82
N ASN A 113 1.49 -19.20 7.70
CA ASN A 113 1.07 -18.49 8.89
C ASN A 113 0.74 -17.04 8.57
N GLU A 114 -0.37 -16.55 9.12
CA GLU A 114 -0.72 -15.14 9.08
C GLU A 114 0.15 -14.37 10.06
N SER A 115 0.64 -13.20 9.65
CA SER A 115 1.33 -12.31 10.57
C SER A 115 0.31 -11.38 11.25
N PRO A 116 0.10 -11.49 12.56
CA PRO A 116 -0.88 -10.65 13.27
C PRO A 116 -0.52 -9.17 13.27
N ASP A 117 0.72 -8.84 12.94
CA ASP A 117 1.24 -7.48 12.93
C ASP A 117 1.22 -6.85 11.52
N VAL A 118 0.95 -7.61 10.46
CA VAL A 118 0.75 -7.07 9.11
C VAL A 118 -0.61 -6.40 9.04
N ILE A 119 -0.65 -5.15 8.61
CA ILE A 119 -1.90 -4.39 8.44
C ILE A 119 -2.79 -5.11 7.43
N GLY A 120 -3.93 -5.60 7.87
CA GLY A 120 -4.89 -6.29 7.00
C GLY A 120 -5.77 -7.26 7.75
N ILE A 121 -5.35 -7.65 8.93
CA ILE A 121 -6.12 -8.52 9.83
C ILE A 121 -7.04 -7.65 10.69
N ASP A 122 -8.19 -8.17 11.02
CA ASP A 122 -9.32 -7.57 11.74
C ASP A 122 -8.92 -6.39 12.66
N PRO A 123 -9.48 -5.21 12.47
CA PRO A 123 -9.16 -4.03 13.26
C PRO A 123 -9.54 -4.13 14.75
N GLY A 124 -10.06 -5.28 15.19
CA GLY A 124 -10.50 -5.50 16.56
C GLY A 124 -11.76 -4.68 16.94
N LYS A 125 -12.44 -5.12 17.99
CA LYS A 125 -13.72 -4.57 18.45
C LYS A 125 -13.75 -3.06 18.77
N PHE A 126 -12.59 -2.41 18.88
CA PHE A 126 -12.46 -0.97 19.16
C PHE A 126 -11.97 -0.13 17.98
N SER A 127 -11.99 -0.64 16.76
CA SER A 127 -11.50 0.10 15.60
C SER A 127 -12.31 1.34 15.28
N TRP A 128 -13.61 1.32 15.55
CA TRP A 128 -14.49 2.46 15.36
C TRP A 128 -14.09 3.65 16.26
N ALA A 129 -13.68 3.39 17.52
CA ALA A 129 -13.23 4.42 18.44
C ALA A 129 -11.90 5.04 17.96
N LYS A 130 -10.98 4.21 17.43
CA LYS A 130 -9.73 4.70 16.81
C LYS A 130 -10.00 5.50 15.54
N GLY A 131 -10.95 5.06 14.71
CA GLY A 131 -11.40 5.80 13.52
C GLY A 131 -12.01 7.15 13.87
N PHE A 132 -12.81 7.21 14.91
CA PHE A 132 -13.42 8.46 15.40
C PHE A 132 -12.37 9.43 15.97
N MET A 133 -11.43 8.95 16.77
CA MET A 133 -10.29 9.74 17.25
C MET A 133 -9.40 10.24 16.11
N GLY A 134 -9.14 9.39 15.11
CA GLY A 134 -8.42 9.79 13.91
C GLY A 134 -9.13 10.87 13.10
N ALA A 135 -10.45 10.79 12.97
CA ALA A 135 -11.25 11.83 12.32
C ALA A 135 -11.20 13.17 13.08
N ILE A 136 -11.28 13.15 14.41
CA ILE A 136 -11.16 14.36 15.24
C ILE A 136 -9.75 14.98 15.08
N ASN A 137 -8.70 14.18 15.12
CA ASN A 137 -7.33 14.66 14.95
C ASN A 137 -7.10 15.27 13.56
N ARG A 138 -7.71 14.69 12.51
CA ARG A 138 -7.67 15.27 11.15
C ARG A 138 -8.36 16.62 11.07
N ILE A 139 -9.55 16.78 11.69
CA ILE A 139 -10.26 18.06 11.74
C ILE A 139 -9.44 19.12 12.48
N ARG A 140 -8.66 18.72 13.48
CA ARG A 140 -7.76 19.60 14.26
C ARG A 140 -6.41 19.87 13.60
N GLY A 141 -6.11 19.25 12.45
CA GLY A 141 -4.81 19.39 11.76
C GLY A 141 -3.63 18.76 12.51
N THR A 142 -3.89 17.88 13.47
CA THR A 142 -2.89 17.20 14.31
C THR A 142 -2.72 15.72 13.96
N GLY A 143 -3.26 15.29 12.82
CA GLY A 143 -3.11 13.91 12.36
C GLY A 143 -1.68 13.67 11.83
N ASP A 144 -0.93 12.77 12.45
CA ASP A 144 0.32 12.25 11.92
C ASP A 144 0.06 11.47 10.64
N PHE A 145 0.93 11.69 9.64
CA PHE A 145 0.99 10.95 8.38
C PHE A 145 1.71 9.61 8.56
#